data_0ea18d96c47edbe9210809e19004d057
#
_entry.id   0ea18d96c47edbe9210809e19004d057
#
_cell.length_a   1.000
_cell.length_b   1.000
_cell.length_c   1.000
_cell.angle_alpha   90.00
_cell.angle_beta   90.00
_cell.angle_gamma   90.00
#
_symmetry.space_group_name_H-M   'P 1'
#
loop_
_entity.id
_entity.type
_entity.pdbx_description
1 polymer ?
#
loop_
_entity_poly.entity_id
_entity_poly.type
_entity_poly.pdbx_seq_one_letter_code
_entity_poly.pdbx_strand_id
1 'polypeptide(L)'
;MLLTLLLILGSFLRSQGKDVKDTQIPGPEGAIAYKICLPEDFNPETDRCTMVILMHGIFSSKDYNPMPAIAKGLAKAGIASLRFDFNGHGTSEGRMQDMTIEKEIADALAVYDYVKTLPYVSEIGFLGHSQGGVVASMAAGRLAAQGQDAPKRLVLIAPGAVIKNACQNGKFFNARFDPKDPPVFIRCWGFMKLGREYLLTTQDLDIYGTAAAYEGKVRILHGTKDKIVPMWCSEQYKETYGDRAELVVIKGENHTITNRRDEVVRRIVEFFSESE
;
A
#
# COMPACT_ATOMS: atom_id res chain seq x y z
N MET A 1 -33.80 -33.71 -32.51
CA MET A 1 -33.77 -32.25 -32.32
C MET A 1 -33.59 -31.98 -30.84
N LEU A 2 -32.37 -32.27 -30.33
CA LEU A 2 -32.00 -32.06 -28.93
C LEU A 2 -30.46 -32.03 -28.80
N LEU A 3 -29.82 -31.04 -29.42
CA LEU A 3 -28.35 -30.92 -29.36
C LEU A 3 -27.91 -29.48 -29.62
N THR A 4 -28.57 -28.49 -28.99
CA THR A 4 -28.13 -27.06 -29.16
C THR A 4 -28.42 -26.19 -27.92
N LEU A 5 -28.42 -26.77 -26.71
CA LEU A 5 -28.67 -25.99 -25.48
C LEU A 5 -27.62 -26.23 -24.38
N LEU A 6 -26.41 -26.63 -24.73
CA LEU A 6 -25.33 -26.91 -23.74
C LEU A 6 -24.06 -26.06 -23.93
N LEU A 7 -24.11 -24.95 -24.67
CA LEU A 7 -22.93 -24.12 -24.99
C LEU A 7 -23.02 -22.66 -24.47
N ILE A 8 -23.96 -22.33 -23.58
CA ILE A 8 -24.08 -20.94 -23.07
C ILE A 8 -23.93 -20.83 -21.54
N LEU A 9 -23.66 -21.91 -20.81
CA LEU A 9 -23.43 -21.88 -19.36
C LEU A 9 -21.94 -21.97 -18.93
N GLY A 10 -20.99 -21.86 -19.88
CA GLY A 10 -19.55 -22.02 -19.65
C GLY A 10 -18.73 -20.76 -19.42
N SER A 11 -19.31 -19.56 -19.32
CA SER A 11 -18.51 -18.33 -19.35
C SER A 11 -18.72 -17.35 -18.17
N PHE A 12 -19.23 -17.77 -17.02
CA PHE A 12 -19.40 -16.89 -15.84
C PHE A 12 -18.68 -17.34 -14.56
N LEU A 13 -17.79 -18.29 -14.62
CA LEU A 13 -16.78 -18.50 -13.57
C LEU A 13 -15.59 -17.61 -13.89
N ARG A 14 -15.75 -16.30 -13.70
CA ARG A 14 -14.60 -15.36 -13.76
C ARG A 14 -13.60 -15.77 -12.69
N SER A 15 -12.45 -16.11 -13.17
CA SER A 15 -11.18 -16.39 -12.57
C SER A 15 -10.91 -15.67 -11.24
N GLN A 16 -10.50 -16.41 -10.25
CA GLN A 16 -9.88 -15.88 -9.04
C GLN A 16 -8.37 -15.94 -9.24
N GLY A 17 -7.71 -14.78 -9.36
CA GLY A 17 -6.26 -14.72 -9.48
C GLY A 17 -5.55 -15.65 -8.48
N LYS A 18 -4.51 -16.33 -8.94
CA LYS A 18 -3.79 -17.34 -8.16
C LYS A 18 -2.61 -16.69 -7.44
N ASP A 19 -2.60 -16.77 -6.10
CA ASP A 19 -1.40 -16.43 -5.32
C ASP A 19 -0.27 -17.41 -5.64
N VAL A 20 0.89 -16.87 -6.03
CA VAL A 20 2.12 -17.62 -6.04
C VAL A 20 2.60 -17.78 -4.58
N LYS A 21 3.20 -18.93 -4.27
CA LYS A 21 3.68 -19.30 -2.92
C LYS A 21 4.50 -18.17 -2.27
N ASP A 22 4.44 -18.05 -0.94
CA ASP A 22 5.29 -17.15 -0.16
C ASP A 22 6.76 -17.30 -0.55
N THR A 23 7.37 -16.19 -0.92
CA THR A 23 8.76 -16.09 -1.35
C THR A 23 9.42 -14.94 -0.58
N GLN A 24 10.74 -14.87 -0.60
CA GLN A 24 11.50 -13.80 0.05
C GLN A 24 12.49 -13.17 -0.92
N ILE A 25 12.74 -11.89 -0.76
CA ILE A 25 13.84 -11.16 -1.41
C ILE A 25 14.75 -10.56 -0.32
N PRO A 26 16.03 -10.32 -0.63
CA PRO A 26 16.87 -9.53 0.25
C PRO A 26 16.29 -8.13 0.46
N GLY A 27 16.20 -7.69 1.70
CA GLY A 27 15.81 -6.34 2.08
C GLY A 27 16.91 -5.65 2.90
N PRO A 28 16.77 -4.34 3.17
CA PRO A 28 17.79 -3.57 3.90
C PRO A 28 18.04 -4.05 5.34
N GLU A 29 16.98 -4.50 6.02
CA GLU A 29 17.03 -4.93 7.43
C GLU A 29 16.80 -6.45 7.58
N GLY A 30 16.89 -7.22 6.48
CA GLY A 30 16.66 -8.66 6.45
C GLY A 30 15.74 -9.08 5.31
N ALA A 31 15.44 -10.36 5.22
CA ALA A 31 14.60 -10.88 4.15
C ALA A 31 13.17 -10.34 4.21
N ILE A 32 12.64 -9.89 3.06
CA ILE A 32 11.29 -9.39 2.87
C ILE A 32 10.42 -10.48 2.26
N ALA A 33 9.39 -10.90 2.98
CA ALA A 33 8.43 -11.88 2.53
C ALA A 33 7.34 -11.23 1.65
N TYR A 34 7.04 -11.85 0.51
CA TYR A 34 6.05 -11.33 -0.43
C TYR A 34 5.20 -12.43 -1.07
N LYS A 35 4.10 -12.01 -1.69
CA LYS A 35 3.23 -12.82 -2.55
C LYS A 35 2.91 -12.05 -3.82
N ILE A 36 3.01 -12.73 -4.96
CA ILE A 36 2.51 -12.22 -6.25
C ILE A 36 1.15 -12.83 -6.52
N CYS A 37 0.19 -12.02 -6.94
CA CYS A 37 -1.09 -12.43 -7.47
C CYS A 37 -1.13 -12.09 -8.95
N LEU A 38 -1.08 -13.11 -9.81
CA LEU A 38 -1.17 -12.96 -11.26
C LEU A 38 -2.63 -13.11 -11.72
N PRO A 39 -3.01 -12.50 -12.87
CA PRO A 39 -4.27 -12.83 -13.52
C PRO A 39 -4.36 -14.33 -13.82
N GLU A 40 -5.59 -14.87 -13.87
CA GLU A 40 -5.79 -16.24 -14.34
C GLU A 40 -5.39 -16.32 -15.81
N ASP A 41 -4.95 -17.46 -16.26
CA ASP A 41 -4.48 -17.69 -17.63
C ASP A 41 -3.25 -16.85 -18.07
N PHE A 42 -2.65 -16.07 -17.16
CA PHE A 42 -1.45 -15.28 -17.43
C PHE A 42 -0.22 -16.19 -17.55
N ASN A 43 0.47 -16.09 -18.67
CA ASN A 43 1.74 -16.80 -18.92
C ASN A 43 2.93 -15.83 -18.80
N PRO A 44 3.76 -15.90 -17.74
CA PRO A 44 4.89 -14.99 -17.54
C PRO A 44 5.96 -15.05 -18.65
N GLU A 45 5.98 -16.09 -19.48
CA GLU A 45 6.94 -16.22 -20.58
C GLU A 45 6.52 -15.41 -21.81
N THR A 46 5.22 -15.28 -22.06
CA THR A 46 4.68 -14.63 -23.27
C THR A 46 3.95 -13.33 -23.01
N ASP A 47 3.30 -13.21 -21.86
CA ASP A 47 2.43 -12.08 -21.57
C ASP A 47 3.17 -10.96 -20.82
N ARG A 48 2.58 -9.77 -20.87
CA ARG A 48 3.05 -8.59 -20.13
C ARG A 48 1.88 -7.96 -19.38
N CYS A 49 2.14 -7.44 -18.20
CA CYS A 49 1.10 -6.79 -17.40
C CYS A 49 1.65 -5.65 -16.54
N THR A 50 0.77 -4.77 -16.13
CA THR A 50 1.02 -3.84 -15.02
C THR A 50 1.12 -4.61 -13.71
N MET A 51 2.10 -4.26 -12.88
CA MET A 51 2.29 -4.80 -11.52
C MET A 51 2.05 -3.70 -10.49
N VAL A 52 1.10 -3.91 -9.57
CA VAL A 52 0.85 -2.98 -8.47
C VAL A 52 1.51 -3.50 -7.19
N ILE A 53 2.41 -2.70 -6.61
CA ILE A 53 3.05 -3.00 -5.32
C ILE A 53 2.13 -2.51 -4.20
N LEU A 54 1.72 -3.42 -3.31
CA LEU A 54 0.76 -3.16 -2.23
C LEU A 54 1.47 -3.07 -0.88
N MET A 55 1.33 -1.92 -0.22
CA MET A 55 1.99 -1.53 1.03
C MET A 55 0.96 -1.46 2.16
N HIS A 56 1.07 -2.35 3.14
CA HIS A 56 0.13 -2.43 4.27
C HIS A 56 0.36 -1.31 5.31
N GLY A 57 -0.59 -1.13 6.24
CA GLY A 57 -0.48 -0.16 7.33
C GLY A 57 0.33 -0.66 8.52
N ILE A 58 0.55 0.24 9.49
CA ILE A 58 1.23 -0.09 10.75
C ILE A 58 0.53 -1.26 11.47
N PHE A 59 1.29 -2.15 12.08
CA PHE A 59 0.81 -3.33 12.81
C PHE A 59 -0.04 -4.29 11.96
N SER A 60 0.12 -4.28 10.64
CA SER A 60 -0.60 -5.12 9.68
C SER A 60 0.36 -6.08 8.98
N SER A 61 -0.07 -6.70 7.89
CA SER A 61 0.74 -7.56 7.03
C SER A 61 0.16 -7.67 5.61
N LYS A 62 0.94 -8.27 4.70
CA LYS A 62 0.52 -8.60 3.33
C LYS A 62 -0.74 -9.46 3.24
N ASP A 63 -1.03 -10.24 4.29
CA ASP A 63 -2.16 -11.16 4.33
C ASP A 63 -3.36 -10.60 5.12
N TYR A 64 -3.24 -9.37 5.65
CA TYR A 64 -4.34 -8.71 6.34
C TYR A 64 -5.18 -7.85 5.39
N ASN A 65 -6.48 -7.74 5.70
CA ASN A 65 -7.38 -6.85 4.96
C ASN A 65 -6.86 -5.38 4.99
N PRO A 66 -6.91 -4.65 3.87
CA PRO A 66 -7.59 -4.97 2.60
C PRO A 66 -6.69 -5.63 1.53
N MET A 67 -5.41 -5.89 1.80
CA MET A 67 -4.41 -6.29 0.78
C MET A 67 -4.83 -7.50 -0.08
N PRO A 68 -5.29 -8.66 0.48
CA PRO A 68 -5.69 -9.80 -0.34
C PRO A 68 -6.91 -9.52 -1.22
N ALA A 69 -7.86 -8.71 -0.72
CA ALA A 69 -9.05 -8.37 -1.50
C ALA A 69 -8.72 -7.47 -2.70
N ILE A 70 -7.81 -6.51 -2.50
CA ILE A 70 -7.31 -5.64 -3.57
C ILE A 70 -6.57 -6.47 -4.61
N ALA A 71 -5.63 -7.34 -4.17
CA ALA A 71 -4.88 -8.22 -5.07
C ALA A 71 -5.80 -9.07 -5.97
N LYS A 72 -6.82 -9.69 -5.37
CA LYS A 72 -7.83 -10.47 -6.13
C LYS A 72 -8.63 -9.60 -7.10
N GLY A 73 -8.99 -8.38 -6.70
CA GLY A 73 -9.72 -7.45 -7.57
C GLY A 73 -8.89 -7.03 -8.79
N LEU A 74 -7.62 -6.70 -8.58
CA LEU A 74 -6.67 -6.36 -9.66
C LEU A 74 -6.48 -7.55 -10.60
N ALA A 75 -6.23 -8.75 -10.07
CA ALA A 75 -6.02 -9.95 -10.89
C ALA A 75 -7.23 -10.26 -11.79
N LYS A 76 -8.46 -10.08 -11.30
CA LYS A 76 -9.69 -10.22 -12.10
C LYS A 76 -9.79 -9.21 -13.25
N ALA A 77 -9.09 -8.10 -13.16
CA ALA A 77 -9.02 -7.06 -14.19
C ALA A 77 -7.79 -7.18 -15.11
N GLY A 78 -7.03 -8.28 -14.99
CA GLY A 78 -5.82 -8.49 -15.81
C GLY A 78 -4.58 -7.75 -15.30
N ILE A 79 -4.59 -7.26 -14.06
CA ILE A 79 -3.51 -6.51 -13.43
C ILE A 79 -2.87 -7.37 -12.34
N ALA A 80 -1.56 -7.57 -12.43
CA ALA A 80 -0.82 -8.30 -11.41
C ALA A 80 -0.58 -7.42 -10.17
N SER A 81 -0.33 -8.05 -9.04
CA SER A 81 0.07 -7.33 -7.83
C SER A 81 1.12 -8.11 -7.04
N LEU A 82 1.99 -7.37 -6.36
CA LEU A 82 2.90 -7.88 -5.35
C LEU A 82 2.55 -7.21 -4.02
N ARG A 83 2.19 -8.02 -3.02
CA ARG A 83 2.02 -7.57 -1.63
C ARG A 83 3.13 -8.16 -0.77
N PHE A 84 3.71 -7.37 0.10
CA PHE A 84 4.83 -7.79 0.93
C PHE A 84 4.64 -7.34 2.39
N ASP A 85 5.37 -7.97 3.30
CA ASP A 85 5.50 -7.53 4.68
C ASP A 85 6.72 -6.63 4.81
N PHE A 86 6.56 -5.42 5.36
CA PHE A 86 7.72 -4.62 5.78
C PHE A 86 8.57 -5.38 6.80
N ASN A 87 9.88 -5.10 6.85
CA ASN A 87 10.75 -5.71 7.86
C ASN A 87 10.17 -5.47 9.28
N GLY A 88 10.19 -6.51 10.11
CA GLY A 88 9.57 -6.51 11.43
C GLY A 88 8.05 -6.79 11.44
N HIS A 89 7.42 -7.01 10.29
CA HIS A 89 6.01 -7.36 10.17
C HIS A 89 5.80 -8.75 9.55
N GLY A 90 4.65 -9.33 9.81
CA GLY A 90 4.20 -10.60 9.21
C GLY A 90 5.23 -11.70 9.28
N THR A 91 5.74 -12.14 8.12
CA THR A 91 6.75 -13.19 7.97
C THR A 91 8.10 -12.68 7.43
N SER A 92 8.26 -11.36 7.28
CA SER A 92 9.56 -10.73 7.03
C SER A 92 10.45 -10.76 8.26
N GLU A 93 11.76 -10.74 8.04
CA GLU A 93 12.74 -10.67 9.13
C GLU A 93 12.71 -9.29 9.82
N GLY A 94 13.43 -9.16 10.93
CA GLY A 94 13.47 -7.96 11.75
C GLY A 94 12.48 -8.00 12.92
N ARG A 95 12.39 -6.90 13.65
CA ARG A 95 11.49 -6.76 14.80
C ARG A 95 10.65 -5.50 14.64
N MET A 96 9.36 -5.59 14.87
CA MET A 96 8.40 -4.47 14.76
C MET A 96 8.84 -3.22 15.55
N GLN A 97 9.46 -3.41 16.72
CA GLN A 97 9.93 -2.29 17.53
C GLN A 97 11.11 -1.52 16.91
N ASP A 98 11.79 -2.08 15.92
CA ASP A 98 12.95 -1.47 15.26
C ASP A 98 12.57 -0.79 13.93
N MET A 99 11.30 -0.89 13.51
CA MET A 99 10.81 -0.22 12.31
C MET A 99 10.87 1.31 12.44
N THR A 100 11.06 1.97 11.31
CA THR A 100 10.84 3.41 11.12
C THR A 100 10.23 3.64 9.74
N ILE A 101 9.65 4.82 9.49
CA ILE A 101 9.14 5.15 8.15
C ILE A 101 10.27 5.11 7.11
N GLU A 102 11.46 5.54 7.47
CA GLU A 102 12.64 5.51 6.59
C GLU A 102 13.03 4.07 6.19
N LYS A 103 13.01 3.14 7.14
CA LYS A 103 13.27 1.72 6.88
C LYS A 103 12.18 1.10 6.00
N GLU A 104 10.91 1.41 6.26
CA GLU A 104 9.81 0.95 5.41
C GLU A 104 9.88 1.52 3.98
N ILE A 105 10.33 2.77 3.81
CA ILE A 105 10.61 3.33 2.47
C ILE A 105 11.75 2.55 1.79
N ALA A 106 12.81 2.22 2.53
CA ALA A 106 13.90 1.42 1.97
C ALA A 106 13.44 0.00 1.56
N ASP A 107 12.58 -0.64 2.36
CA ASP A 107 11.94 -1.92 2.01
C ASP A 107 11.11 -1.79 0.72
N ALA A 108 10.27 -0.74 0.62
CA ALA A 108 9.45 -0.49 -0.55
C ALA A 108 10.27 -0.28 -1.83
N LEU A 109 11.41 0.42 -1.73
CA LEU A 109 12.35 0.62 -2.84
C LEU A 109 13.06 -0.68 -3.22
N ALA A 110 13.45 -1.53 -2.26
CA ALA A 110 14.02 -2.85 -2.55
C ALA A 110 13.02 -3.75 -3.29
N VAL A 111 11.74 -3.73 -2.86
CA VAL A 111 10.66 -4.45 -3.57
C VAL A 111 10.44 -3.86 -4.97
N TYR A 112 10.48 -2.55 -5.12
CA TYR A 112 10.35 -1.88 -6.41
C TYR A 112 11.48 -2.31 -7.38
N ASP A 113 12.72 -2.30 -6.91
CA ASP A 113 13.86 -2.73 -7.71
C ASP A 113 13.76 -4.20 -8.11
N TYR A 114 13.29 -5.07 -7.21
CA TYR A 114 13.01 -6.46 -7.55
C TYR A 114 11.94 -6.57 -8.64
N VAL A 115 10.82 -5.88 -8.52
CA VAL A 115 9.73 -5.92 -9.51
C VAL A 115 10.21 -5.48 -10.89
N LYS A 116 11.12 -4.51 -10.97
CA LYS A 116 11.75 -4.07 -12.24
C LYS A 116 12.55 -5.19 -12.93
N THR A 117 13.02 -6.18 -12.19
CA THR A 117 13.75 -7.32 -12.79
C THR A 117 12.83 -8.37 -13.41
N LEU A 118 11.53 -8.32 -13.13
CA LEU A 118 10.56 -9.30 -13.63
C LEU A 118 10.26 -9.05 -15.11
N PRO A 119 10.62 -9.96 -16.02
CA PRO A 119 10.56 -9.68 -17.46
C PRO A 119 9.13 -9.50 -18.00
N TYR A 120 8.13 -9.96 -17.27
CA TYR A 120 6.71 -9.84 -17.63
C TYR A 120 6.04 -8.57 -17.12
N VAL A 121 6.74 -7.72 -16.37
CA VAL A 121 6.21 -6.45 -15.89
C VAL A 121 6.45 -5.37 -16.95
N SER A 122 5.38 -4.75 -17.42
CA SER A 122 5.44 -3.62 -18.36
C SER A 122 5.41 -2.27 -17.68
N GLU A 123 4.65 -2.17 -16.58
CA GLU A 123 4.49 -0.93 -15.81
C GLU A 123 4.34 -1.26 -14.32
N ILE A 124 4.76 -0.32 -13.48
CA ILE A 124 4.66 -0.46 -12.02
C ILE A 124 3.76 0.63 -11.46
N GLY A 125 2.78 0.22 -10.63
CA GLY A 125 1.98 1.11 -9.81
C GLY A 125 2.26 0.91 -8.33
N PHE A 126 2.02 1.94 -7.51
CA PHE A 126 2.05 1.84 -6.05
C PHE A 126 0.66 1.97 -5.46
N LEU A 127 0.41 1.21 -4.43
CA LEU A 127 -0.76 1.36 -3.57
C LEU A 127 -0.35 1.23 -2.12
N GLY A 128 -0.73 2.21 -1.29
CA GLY A 128 -0.48 2.15 0.15
C GLY A 128 -1.73 2.43 0.98
N HIS A 129 -1.91 1.66 2.06
CA HIS A 129 -2.99 1.85 3.03
C HIS A 129 -2.43 2.39 4.35
N SER A 130 -3.07 3.40 4.93
CA SER A 130 -2.70 3.96 6.23
C SER A 130 -1.22 4.43 6.25
N GLN A 131 -0.37 3.91 7.15
CA GLN A 131 1.08 4.17 7.14
C GLN A 131 1.73 3.76 5.82
N GLY A 132 1.34 2.63 5.22
CA GLY A 132 1.80 2.24 3.89
C GLY A 132 1.47 3.27 2.81
N GLY A 133 0.42 4.09 2.99
CA GLY A 133 0.12 5.24 2.14
C GLY A 133 1.14 6.37 2.28
N VAL A 134 1.65 6.61 3.49
CA VAL A 134 2.77 7.53 3.72
C VAL A 134 4.03 7.01 3.04
N VAL A 135 4.35 5.73 3.26
CA VAL A 135 5.52 5.08 2.63
C VAL A 135 5.44 5.14 1.11
N ALA A 136 4.29 4.76 0.52
CA ALA A 136 4.09 4.77 -0.93
C ALA A 136 4.26 6.16 -1.53
N SER A 137 3.69 7.19 -0.89
CA SER A 137 3.78 8.58 -1.35
C SER A 137 5.20 9.13 -1.30
N MET A 138 5.92 8.88 -0.19
CA MET A 138 7.29 9.34 -0.02
C MET A 138 8.28 8.57 -0.91
N ALA A 139 8.10 7.24 -1.06
CA ALA A 139 8.92 6.44 -1.97
C ALA A 139 8.76 6.90 -3.43
N ALA A 140 7.53 7.12 -3.89
CA ALA A 140 7.27 7.64 -5.24
C ALA A 140 7.89 9.03 -5.44
N GLY A 141 7.76 9.92 -4.44
CA GLY A 141 8.36 11.26 -4.48
C GLY A 141 9.89 11.22 -4.51
N ARG A 142 10.54 10.32 -3.77
CA ARG A 142 12.01 10.15 -3.79
C ARG A 142 12.52 9.65 -5.13
N LEU A 143 11.86 8.65 -5.72
CA LEU A 143 12.20 8.17 -7.06
C LEU A 143 12.14 9.31 -8.08
N ALA A 144 11.05 10.08 -8.08
CA ALA A 144 10.89 11.22 -8.98
C ALA A 144 11.94 12.31 -8.75
N ALA A 145 12.21 12.71 -7.50
CA ALA A 145 13.21 13.71 -7.16
C ALA A 145 14.64 13.31 -7.57
N GLN A 146 14.93 12.02 -7.66
CA GLN A 146 16.21 11.48 -8.11
C GLN A 146 16.29 11.30 -9.64
N GLY A 147 15.25 11.67 -10.38
CA GLY A 147 15.16 11.46 -11.82
C GLY A 147 15.11 9.98 -12.22
N GLN A 148 14.69 9.11 -11.30
CA GLN A 148 14.51 7.69 -11.55
C GLN A 148 13.10 7.41 -12.08
N ASP A 149 12.92 6.26 -12.74
CA ASP A 149 11.59 5.80 -13.11
C ASP A 149 10.74 5.67 -11.84
N ALA A 150 9.71 6.48 -11.73
CA ALA A 150 8.74 6.43 -10.65
C ALA A 150 7.53 5.56 -11.06
N PRO A 151 6.72 5.08 -10.10
CA PRO A 151 5.52 4.34 -10.46
C PRO A 151 4.60 5.17 -11.37
N LYS A 152 3.97 4.55 -12.35
CA LYS A 152 3.08 5.24 -13.29
C LYS A 152 1.85 5.84 -12.63
N ARG A 153 1.32 5.14 -11.62
CA ARG A 153 0.12 5.53 -10.88
C ARG A 153 0.29 5.24 -9.40
N LEU A 154 -0.30 6.09 -8.57
CA LEU A 154 -0.24 5.99 -7.11
C LEU A 154 -1.65 5.98 -6.52
N VAL A 155 -1.97 4.97 -5.72
CA VAL A 155 -3.22 4.93 -4.94
C VAL A 155 -2.89 5.03 -3.45
N LEU A 156 -3.54 5.96 -2.76
CA LEU A 156 -3.42 6.18 -1.32
C LEU A 156 -4.78 5.88 -0.66
N ILE A 157 -4.84 4.92 0.24
CA ILE A 157 -6.05 4.61 0.99
C ILE A 157 -5.88 5.09 2.42
N ALA A 158 -6.65 6.10 2.82
CA ALA A 158 -6.60 6.71 4.15
C ALA A 158 -5.14 6.94 4.61
N PRO A 159 -4.30 7.69 3.84
CA PRO A 159 -2.87 7.81 4.11
C PRO A 159 -2.63 8.44 5.48
N GLY A 160 -1.88 7.73 6.33
CA GLY A 160 -1.80 7.98 7.77
C GLY A 160 -0.85 9.10 8.21
N ALA A 161 -0.80 10.23 7.50
CA ALA A 161 0.14 11.33 7.80
C ALA A 161 -0.03 11.93 9.22
N VAL A 162 -1.13 11.66 9.90
CA VAL A 162 -1.37 12.01 11.32
C VAL A 162 -0.32 11.41 12.26
N ILE A 163 0.45 10.40 11.85
CA ILE A 163 1.52 9.81 12.65
C ILE A 163 2.56 10.84 13.09
N LYS A 164 2.90 11.81 12.24
CA LYS A 164 3.81 12.91 12.58
C LYS A 164 3.27 13.70 13.77
N ASN A 165 2.03 14.16 13.67
CA ASN A 165 1.37 14.90 14.76
C ASN A 165 1.25 14.04 16.04
N ALA A 166 0.96 12.74 15.89
CA ALA A 166 0.87 11.83 17.03
C ALA A 166 2.20 11.72 17.78
N CYS A 167 3.32 11.61 17.05
CA CYS A 167 4.66 11.58 17.64
C CYS A 167 5.04 12.93 18.27
N GLN A 168 4.78 14.05 17.61
CA GLN A 168 5.06 15.39 18.14
C GLN A 168 4.28 15.72 19.40
N ASN A 169 3.03 15.24 19.51
CA ASN A 169 2.16 15.48 20.65
C ASN A 169 2.30 14.44 21.78
N GLY A 170 3.21 13.46 21.65
CA GLY A 170 3.42 12.42 22.65
C GLY A 170 2.20 11.52 22.90
N LYS A 171 1.35 11.34 21.87
CA LYS A 171 0.15 10.50 21.95
C LYS A 171 0.00 9.66 20.68
N PHE A 172 0.33 8.38 20.75
CA PHE A 172 0.22 7.44 19.66
C PHE A 172 -0.81 6.35 20.01
N PHE A 173 -1.96 6.33 19.33
CA PHE A 173 -3.13 5.54 19.70
C PHE A 173 -3.52 5.74 21.17
N ASN A 174 -3.49 4.68 21.96
CA ASN A 174 -3.78 4.70 23.40
C ASN A 174 -2.54 4.96 24.29
N ALA A 175 -1.34 4.97 23.69
CA ALA A 175 -0.10 5.23 24.42
C ALA A 175 0.18 6.72 24.57
N ARG A 176 0.83 7.10 25.68
CA ARG A 176 1.32 8.46 25.94
C ARG A 176 2.80 8.40 26.32
N PHE A 177 3.57 9.40 25.92
CA PHE A 177 5.00 9.49 26.16
C PHE A 177 5.45 10.96 26.09
N ASP A 178 6.64 11.25 26.62
CA ASP A 178 7.29 12.53 26.40
C ASP A 178 7.90 12.55 24.98
N PRO A 179 7.46 13.43 24.06
CA PRO A 179 8.00 13.48 22.71
C PRO A 179 9.47 13.88 22.65
N LYS A 180 9.99 14.60 23.65
CA LYS A 180 11.40 15.01 23.74
C LYS A 180 12.30 13.91 24.27
N ASP A 181 11.76 13.02 25.11
CA ASP A 181 12.48 11.89 25.70
C ASP A 181 11.60 10.63 25.74
N PRO A 182 11.23 10.07 24.57
CA PRO A 182 10.39 8.88 24.55
C PRO A 182 11.14 7.68 25.13
N PRO A 183 10.41 6.74 25.75
CA PRO A 183 11.01 5.52 26.29
C PRO A 183 11.58 4.65 25.15
N VAL A 184 12.36 3.60 25.53
CA VAL A 184 12.93 2.64 24.55
C VAL A 184 11.85 2.11 23.59
N PHE A 185 10.63 1.90 24.08
CA PHE A 185 9.45 1.61 23.28
C PHE A 185 8.18 1.99 24.03
N ILE A 186 7.12 2.30 23.31
CA ILE A 186 5.75 2.37 23.83
C ILE A 186 4.98 1.10 23.50
N ARG A 187 3.88 0.84 24.23
CA ARG A 187 2.96 -0.28 23.93
C ARG A 187 1.63 0.28 23.47
N CYS A 188 1.28 0.03 22.21
CA CYS A 188 -0.05 0.27 21.69
C CYS A 188 -0.92 -0.96 21.99
N TRP A 189 -2.11 -0.74 22.53
CA TRP A 189 -3.06 -1.80 22.96
C TRP A 189 -2.44 -2.90 23.84
N GLY A 190 -1.38 -2.56 24.59
CA GLY A 190 -0.73 -3.44 25.54
C GLY A 190 0.29 -4.43 24.98
N PHE A 191 0.24 -4.76 23.69
CA PHE A 191 1.10 -5.80 23.09
C PHE A 191 1.93 -5.33 21.90
N MET A 192 1.46 -4.36 21.11
CA MET A 192 2.20 -3.83 19.96
C MET A 192 3.28 -2.86 20.43
N LYS A 193 4.53 -3.16 20.14
CA LYS A 193 5.69 -2.32 20.53
C LYS A 193 6.07 -1.39 19.37
N LEU A 194 6.20 -0.11 19.68
CA LEU A 194 6.71 0.91 18.78
C LEU A 194 7.96 1.53 19.41
N GLY A 195 9.08 1.47 18.74
CA GLY A 195 10.38 1.83 19.31
C GLY A 195 10.65 3.32 19.36
N ARG A 196 11.62 3.70 20.19
CA ARG A 196 12.08 5.08 20.38
C ARG A 196 12.49 5.74 19.06
N GLU A 197 13.20 5.02 18.20
CA GLU A 197 13.68 5.54 16.92
C GLU A 197 12.52 6.00 16.02
N TYR A 198 11.46 5.16 15.90
CA TYR A 198 10.24 5.57 15.20
C TYR A 198 9.64 6.84 15.78
N LEU A 199 9.51 6.93 17.12
CA LEU A 199 8.88 8.05 17.81
C LEU A 199 9.65 9.36 17.62
N LEU A 200 10.97 9.31 17.52
CA LEU A 200 11.82 10.47 17.29
C LEU A 200 11.86 10.86 15.81
N THR A 201 12.19 9.92 14.93
CA THR A 201 12.40 10.23 13.51
C THR A 201 11.13 10.65 12.78
N THR A 202 9.97 10.12 13.19
CA THR A 202 8.67 10.48 12.58
C THR A 202 8.29 11.94 12.84
N GLN A 203 8.78 12.57 13.92
CA GLN A 203 8.47 13.98 14.25
C GLN A 203 8.98 14.97 13.21
N ASP A 204 10.09 14.63 12.55
CA ASP A 204 10.78 15.52 11.62
C ASP A 204 10.51 15.21 10.14
N LEU A 205 9.72 14.15 9.86
CA LEU A 205 9.41 13.77 8.48
C LEU A 205 8.74 14.90 7.71
N ASP A 206 9.29 15.22 6.54
CA ASP A 206 8.61 16.06 5.55
C ASP A 206 7.78 15.19 4.60
N ILE A 207 6.62 14.70 5.12
CA ILE A 207 5.77 13.74 4.42
C ILE A 207 5.24 14.35 3.11
N TYR A 208 4.62 15.51 3.20
CA TYR A 208 3.96 16.13 2.05
C TYR A 208 4.95 16.77 1.09
N GLY A 209 6.01 17.43 1.59
CA GLY A 209 7.06 18.00 0.73
C GLY A 209 7.79 16.91 -0.06
N THR A 210 8.12 15.78 0.57
CA THR A 210 8.70 14.63 -0.14
C THR A 210 7.72 14.07 -1.18
N ALA A 211 6.45 13.90 -0.83
CA ALA A 211 5.43 13.38 -1.73
C ALA A 211 5.18 14.30 -2.95
N ALA A 212 5.28 15.63 -2.79
CA ALA A 212 5.02 16.63 -3.83
C ALA A 212 5.88 16.45 -5.09
N ALA A 213 7.07 15.86 -4.97
CA ALA A 213 7.98 15.62 -6.08
C ALA A 213 7.44 14.57 -7.08
N TYR A 214 6.48 13.73 -6.69
CA TYR A 214 5.87 12.77 -7.60
C TYR A 214 4.93 13.47 -8.58
N GLU A 215 5.16 13.29 -9.89
CA GLU A 215 4.43 13.97 -10.95
C GLU A 215 3.33 13.12 -11.62
N GLY A 216 3.25 11.84 -11.31
CA GLY A 216 2.24 10.93 -11.87
C GLY A 216 0.84 11.14 -11.29
N LYS A 217 -0.14 10.45 -11.88
CA LYS A 217 -1.54 10.49 -11.41
C LYS A 217 -1.70 9.82 -10.04
N VAL A 218 -2.52 10.42 -9.18
CA VAL A 218 -2.80 9.95 -7.82
C VAL A 218 -4.30 9.78 -7.60
N ARG A 219 -4.73 8.66 -7.05
CA ARG A 219 -6.06 8.49 -6.49
C ARG A 219 -5.99 8.30 -4.99
N ILE A 220 -6.73 9.13 -4.26
CA ILE A 220 -6.82 9.08 -2.80
C ILE A 220 -8.21 8.59 -2.43
N LEU A 221 -8.30 7.51 -1.65
CA LEU A 221 -9.57 6.96 -1.16
C LEU A 221 -9.67 7.14 0.34
N HIS A 222 -10.77 7.69 0.85
CA HIS A 222 -10.96 7.86 2.29
C HIS A 222 -12.41 7.62 2.71
N GLY A 223 -12.59 6.85 3.77
CA GLY A 223 -13.91 6.50 4.30
C GLY A 223 -14.45 7.54 5.28
N THR A 224 -15.75 7.91 5.15
CA THR A 224 -16.36 8.90 6.09
C THR A 224 -16.53 8.40 7.52
N LYS A 225 -16.37 7.09 7.78
CA LYS A 225 -16.38 6.49 9.12
C LYS A 225 -14.99 6.09 9.62
N ASP A 226 -13.94 6.61 8.98
CA ASP A 226 -12.59 6.43 9.49
C ASP A 226 -12.41 7.18 10.81
N LYS A 227 -12.09 6.43 11.88
CA LYS A 227 -11.85 6.97 13.24
C LYS A 227 -10.37 6.93 13.62
N ILE A 228 -9.51 6.47 12.71
CA ILE A 228 -8.06 6.30 12.94
C ILE A 228 -7.29 7.42 12.26
N VAL A 229 -7.52 7.62 10.96
CA VAL A 229 -6.89 8.68 10.17
C VAL A 229 -7.94 9.76 9.88
N PRO A 230 -7.72 10.99 10.34
CA PRO A 230 -8.62 12.10 10.03
C PRO A 230 -8.62 12.44 8.53
N MET A 231 -9.78 12.86 8.01
CA MET A 231 -9.97 13.22 6.60
C MET A 231 -8.98 14.27 6.10
N TRP A 232 -8.60 15.23 6.97
CA TRP A 232 -7.66 16.29 6.61
C TRP A 232 -6.30 15.75 6.10
N CYS A 233 -5.89 14.54 6.49
CA CYS A 233 -4.68 13.92 5.94
C CYS A 233 -4.80 13.73 4.42
N SER A 234 -5.95 13.22 3.96
CA SER A 234 -6.22 13.01 2.54
C SER A 234 -6.47 14.32 1.79
N GLU A 235 -7.12 15.28 2.44
CA GLU A 235 -7.33 16.63 1.89
C GLU A 235 -5.98 17.32 1.65
N GLN A 236 -5.04 17.22 2.60
CA GLN A 236 -3.69 17.75 2.45
C GLN A 236 -2.90 17.07 1.32
N TYR A 237 -3.03 15.75 1.14
CA TYR A 237 -2.46 15.07 -0.02
C TYR A 237 -3.08 15.55 -1.33
N LYS A 238 -4.41 15.76 -1.38
CA LYS A 238 -5.09 16.33 -2.55
C LYS A 238 -4.55 17.73 -2.87
N GLU A 239 -4.36 18.56 -1.86
CA GLU A 239 -3.75 19.89 -2.02
C GLU A 239 -2.31 19.79 -2.52
N THR A 240 -1.50 18.90 -1.93
CA THR A 240 -0.09 18.67 -2.30
C THR A 240 0.07 18.26 -3.76
N TYR A 241 -0.76 17.36 -4.25
CA TYR A 241 -0.68 16.88 -5.64
C TYR A 241 -1.46 17.75 -6.64
N GLY A 242 -2.35 18.62 -6.17
CA GLY A 242 -3.15 19.51 -7.03
C GLY A 242 -4.01 18.73 -8.03
N ASP A 243 -3.97 19.11 -9.30
CA ASP A 243 -4.78 18.51 -10.37
C ASP A 243 -4.37 17.06 -10.72
N ARG A 244 -3.18 16.63 -10.30
CA ARG A 244 -2.72 15.24 -10.48
C ARG A 244 -3.46 14.24 -9.59
N ALA A 245 -4.11 14.70 -8.51
CA ALA A 245 -4.81 13.84 -7.57
C ALA A 245 -6.33 13.96 -7.69
N GLU A 246 -7.01 12.84 -7.48
CA GLU A 246 -8.45 12.76 -7.24
C GLU A 246 -8.69 12.24 -5.82
N LEU A 247 -9.45 12.98 -4.99
CA LEU A 247 -9.91 12.52 -3.68
C LEU A 247 -11.32 11.94 -3.81
N VAL A 248 -11.44 10.64 -3.62
CA VAL A 248 -12.70 9.89 -3.63
C VAL A 248 -13.12 9.58 -2.20
N VAL A 249 -14.15 10.25 -1.72
CA VAL A 249 -14.71 10.03 -0.38
C VAL A 249 -15.74 8.91 -0.40
N ILE A 250 -15.47 7.81 0.30
CA ILE A 250 -16.34 6.63 0.36
C ILE A 250 -17.30 6.73 1.55
N LYS A 251 -18.57 7.01 1.26
CA LYS A 251 -19.59 7.17 2.30
C LYS A 251 -19.81 5.88 3.08
N GLY A 252 -19.62 5.95 4.40
CA GLY A 252 -19.85 4.84 5.32
C GLY A 252 -18.71 3.85 5.45
N GLU A 253 -17.61 4.02 4.70
CA GLU A 253 -16.41 3.18 4.86
C GLU A 253 -15.61 3.58 6.09
N ASN A 254 -14.96 2.60 6.72
CA ASN A 254 -14.08 2.75 7.88
C ASN A 254 -12.61 2.58 7.51
N HIS A 255 -11.71 2.74 8.49
CA HIS A 255 -10.25 2.65 8.27
C HIS A 255 -9.81 1.27 7.75
N THR A 256 -10.41 0.18 8.23
CA THR A 256 -10.00 -1.19 7.91
C THR A 256 -10.65 -1.74 6.62
N ILE A 257 -11.39 -0.91 5.90
CA ILE A 257 -12.01 -1.24 4.61
C ILE A 257 -12.90 -2.51 4.72
N THR A 258 -13.87 -2.45 5.64
CA THR A 258 -14.77 -3.59 5.90
C THR A 258 -16.22 -3.34 5.53
N ASN A 259 -16.65 -2.07 5.40
CA ASN A 259 -18.05 -1.72 5.17
C ASN A 259 -18.40 -1.62 3.68
N ARG A 260 -17.49 -1.09 2.85
CA ARG A 260 -17.67 -0.83 1.41
C ARG A 260 -16.48 -1.36 0.61
N ARG A 261 -15.93 -2.49 1.02
CA ARG A 261 -14.72 -3.08 0.41
C ARG A 261 -14.82 -3.22 -1.11
N ASP A 262 -15.93 -3.72 -1.61
CA ASP A 262 -16.10 -3.93 -3.05
C ASP A 262 -16.11 -2.62 -3.83
N GLU A 263 -16.65 -1.55 -3.26
CA GLU A 263 -16.59 -0.20 -3.84
C GLU A 263 -15.14 0.31 -3.87
N VAL A 264 -14.40 0.18 -2.77
CA VAL A 264 -12.98 0.56 -2.71
C VAL A 264 -12.16 -0.20 -3.75
N VAL A 265 -12.31 -1.53 -3.81
CA VAL A 265 -11.60 -2.36 -4.79
C VAL A 265 -11.96 -1.96 -6.22
N ARG A 266 -13.22 -1.72 -6.52
CA ARG A 266 -13.67 -1.24 -7.83
C ARG A 266 -13.00 0.07 -8.22
N ARG A 267 -12.97 1.07 -7.32
CA ARG A 267 -12.31 2.37 -7.56
C ARG A 267 -10.80 2.23 -7.82
N ILE A 268 -10.14 1.30 -7.14
CA ILE A 268 -8.73 0.99 -7.35
C ILE A 268 -8.51 0.38 -8.74
N VAL A 269 -9.31 -0.63 -9.09
CA VAL A 269 -9.24 -1.30 -10.39
C VAL A 269 -9.50 -0.32 -11.53
N GLU A 270 -10.56 0.49 -11.42
CA GLU A 270 -10.88 1.54 -12.41
C GLU A 270 -9.65 2.42 -12.67
N PHE A 271 -8.98 2.90 -11.64
CA PHE A 271 -7.84 3.80 -11.76
C PHE A 271 -6.62 3.15 -12.43
N PHE A 272 -6.29 1.91 -12.08
CA PHE A 272 -5.16 1.21 -12.71
C PHE A 272 -5.49 0.68 -14.12
N SER A 273 -6.77 0.63 -14.51
CA SER A 273 -7.23 0.21 -15.84
C SER A 273 -7.45 1.38 -16.80
N GLU A 274 -7.34 2.64 -16.36
CA GLU A 274 -7.46 3.80 -17.24
C GLU A 274 -6.35 3.76 -18.31
N SER A 275 -6.69 3.96 -19.59
CA SER A 275 -5.70 4.24 -20.63
C SER A 275 -5.08 5.63 -20.42
N GLU A 276 -3.84 5.82 -20.86
CA GLU A 276 -3.15 7.13 -20.82
C GLU A 276 -3.89 8.17 -21.64
#